data_88808d1952c7179b58853d7fb87f0a5b
#
_entry.id   88808d1952c7179b58853d7fb87f0a5b
#
_cell.length_a   1.000
_cell.length_b   1.000
_cell.length_c   1.000
_cell.angle_alpha   90.00
_cell.angle_beta   90.00
_cell.angle_gamma   90.00
#
_symmetry.space_group_name_H-M   'P 1'
#
loop_
_entity.id
_entity.type
_entity.pdbx_description
1 polymer ?
#
loop_
_entity_poly.entity_id
_entity_poly.type
_entity_poly.pdbx_seq_one_letter_code
_entity_poly.pdbx_strand_id
1 'polypeptide(L)'
;MKTMFKSIALLFTAITISAGAMAQDAQPKPSPAATVTGKIKAATITINYSSPAVKGRKIWGGLEAYDKVWRAGANEATTFETDKDIMVQGKALPAGKYSFFLIPKESGTWTAIFNKEPKQWGAYKYEEAKDALRVDVKTKALKATQERLVYKITKTGFSLDWDKISVPVAIK
;
A
#
# COMPACT_ATOMS: atom_id res chain seq x y z
N MET A 1 -55.15 -57.07 -45.12
CA MET A 1 -55.14 -56.25 -43.92
C MET A 1 -53.78 -55.56 -43.86
N LYS A 2 -53.75 -54.23 -44.08
CA LYS A 2 -52.53 -53.41 -44.12
C LYS A 2 -52.47 -52.64 -42.82
N THR A 3 -51.56 -52.90 -41.94
CA THR A 3 -51.26 -52.16 -40.74
C THR A 3 -50.26 -51.05 -41.05
N MET A 4 -50.69 -49.81 -40.92
CA MET A 4 -49.86 -48.61 -41.04
C MET A 4 -49.19 -48.33 -39.71
N PHE A 5 -47.87 -48.38 -39.70
CA PHE A 5 -47.06 -47.85 -38.58
C PHE A 5 -46.85 -46.34 -38.77
N LYS A 6 -47.38 -45.55 -37.84
CA LYS A 6 -47.11 -44.11 -37.76
C LYS A 6 -45.86 -43.88 -36.94
N SER A 7 -44.81 -43.42 -37.60
CA SER A 7 -43.60 -42.99 -36.95
C SER A 7 -43.81 -41.57 -36.37
N ILE A 8 -43.67 -41.44 -35.04
CA ILE A 8 -43.65 -40.15 -34.36
C ILE A 8 -42.17 -39.73 -34.24
N ALA A 9 -41.80 -38.70 -34.97
CA ALA A 9 -40.52 -38.08 -34.83
C ALA A 9 -40.53 -37.09 -33.64
N LEU A 10 -39.81 -37.39 -32.56
CA LEU A 10 -39.58 -36.47 -31.47
C LEU A 10 -38.47 -35.47 -31.86
N LEU A 11 -38.87 -34.22 -32.01
CA LEU A 11 -37.94 -33.11 -32.21
C LEU A 11 -37.39 -32.69 -30.87
N PHE A 12 -36.11 -33.02 -30.53
CA PHE A 12 -35.45 -32.48 -29.36
C PHE A 12 -34.87 -31.09 -29.69
N THR A 13 -35.52 -30.07 -29.20
CA THR A 13 -35.01 -28.70 -29.28
C THR A 13 -33.99 -28.51 -28.15
N ALA A 14 -32.69 -28.51 -28.48
CA ALA A 14 -31.64 -28.19 -27.53
C ALA A 14 -31.61 -26.66 -27.27
N ILE A 15 -32.08 -26.25 -26.09
CA ILE A 15 -31.94 -24.88 -25.61
C ILE A 15 -30.52 -24.72 -25.08
N THR A 16 -29.65 -24.07 -25.83
CA THR A 16 -28.33 -23.64 -25.37
C THR A 16 -28.51 -22.39 -24.51
N ILE A 17 -28.42 -22.56 -23.19
CA ILE A 17 -28.34 -21.47 -22.25
C ILE A 17 -26.91 -20.92 -22.32
N SER A 18 -26.72 -19.83 -23.05
CA SER A 18 -25.48 -19.05 -22.99
C SER A 18 -25.39 -18.41 -21.62
N ALA A 19 -24.60 -18.97 -20.70
CA ALA A 19 -24.21 -18.33 -19.48
C ALA A 19 -23.27 -17.16 -19.85
N GLY A 20 -23.84 -15.96 -20.01
CA GLY A 20 -23.06 -14.73 -20.09
C GLY A 20 -22.31 -14.56 -18.78
N ALA A 21 -21.01 -14.78 -18.80
CA ALA A 21 -20.14 -14.38 -17.71
C ALA A 21 -20.22 -12.87 -17.59
N MET A 22 -21.03 -12.38 -16.65
CA MET A 22 -21.02 -10.99 -16.20
C MET A 22 -19.64 -10.75 -15.58
N ALA A 23 -18.71 -10.16 -16.34
CA ALA A 23 -17.54 -9.55 -15.80
C ALA A 23 -18.05 -8.43 -14.85
N GLN A 24 -18.08 -8.71 -13.55
CA GLN A 24 -18.28 -7.67 -12.56
C GLN A 24 -17.10 -6.70 -12.70
N ASP A 25 -17.36 -5.54 -13.27
CA ASP A 25 -16.46 -4.39 -13.18
C ASP A 25 -16.23 -4.11 -11.71
N ALA A 26 -15.10 -4.62 -11.20
CA ALA A 26 -14.68 -4.38 -9.83
C ALA A 26 -14.49 -2.89 -9.68
N GLN A 27 -15.39 -2.21 -8.98
CA GLN A 27 -15.27 -0.78 -8.70
C GLN A 27 -13.88 -0.51 -8.11
N PRO A 28 -13.17 0.50 -8.61
CA PRO A 28 -11.83 0.84 -8.12
C PRO A 28 -11.88 1.01 -6.60
N LYS A 29 -11.08 0.25 -5.87
CA LYS A 29 -11.00 0.38 -4.40
C LYS A 29 -10.68 1.85 -4.06
N PRO A 30 -11.31 2.43 -3.02
CA PRO A 30 -11.07 3.83 -2.61
C PRO A 30 -9.59 4.15 -2.39
N SER A 31 -8.80 3.14 -1.98
CA SER A 31 -7.35 3.20 -1.79
C SER A 31 -6.71 2.04 -2.54
N PRO A 32 -6.40 2.21 -3.84
CA PRO A 32 -5.81 1.15 -4.65
C PRO A 32 -4.44 0.75 -4.13
N ALA A 33 -4.11 -0.54 -4.28
CA ALA A 33 -2.77 -1.05 -4.01
C ALA A 33 -1.78 -0.50 -5.05
N ALA A 34 -0.57 -0.21 -4.61
CA ALA A 34 0.52 0.28 -5.42
C ALA A 34 1.85 -0.30 -4.95
N THR A 35 2.79 -0.39 -5.86
CA THR A 35 4.16 -0.83 -5.59
C THR A 35 5.14 0.12 -6.26
N VAL A 36 6.19 0.49 -5.54
CA VAL A 36 7.34 1.16 -6.12
C VAL A 36 8.60 0.36 -5.83
N THR A 37 9.41 0.15 -6.84
CA THR A 37 10.71 -0.53 -6.72
C THR A 37 11.79 0.34 -7.34
N GLY A 38 12.94 0.40 -6.71
CA GLY A 38 14.08 1.16 -7.21
C GLY A 38 15.37 0.77 -6.53
N LYS A 39 16.49 1.21 -7.12
CA LYS A 39 17.82 0.99 -6.54
C LYS A 39 18.30 2.24 -5.79
N ILE A 40 18.81 2.02 -4.59
CA ILE A 40 19.54 3.01 -3.81
C ILE A 40 20.94 2.45 -3.58
N LYS A 41 21.94 3.00 -4.27
CA LYS A 41 23.27 2.41 -4.36
C LYS A 41 23.22 0.95 -4.85
N ALA A 42 23.68 0.00 -4.05
CA ALA A 42 23.68 -1.44 -4.39
C ALA A 42 22.44 -2.19 -3.89
N ALA A 43 21.56 -1.54 -3.10
CA ALA A 43 20.36 -2.15 -2.56
C ALA A 43 19.17 -1.94 -3.48
N THR A 44 18.35 -2.98 -3.65
CA THR A 44 17.03 -2.90 -4.27
C THR A 44 15.99 -2.70 -3.17
N ILE A 45 15.21 -1.63 -3.28
CA ILE A 45 14.15 -1.30 -2.34
C ILE A 45 12.81 -1.53 -3.02
N THR A 46 11.90 -2.21 -2.34
CA THR A 46 10.50 -2.38 -2.78
C THR A 46 9.56 -1.92 -1.68
N ILE A 47 8.63 -1.03 -2.01
CA ILE A 47 7.60 -0.53 -1.09
C ILE A 47 6.23 -0.89 -1.67
N ASN A 48 5.44 -1.68 -0.91
CA ASN A 48 4.05 -1.99 -1.26
C ASN A 48 3.13 -1.24 -0.29
N TYR A 49 2.12 -0.58 -0.83
CA TYR A 49 1.23 0.28 -0.05
C TYR A 49 -0.16 0.36 -0.69
N SER A 50 -1.13 0.83 0.07
CA SER A 50 -2.41 1.29 -0.48
C SER A 50 -2.44 2.81 -0.50
N SER A 51 -2.89 3.39 -1.62
CA SER A 51 -2.81 4.83 -1.94
C SER A 51 -4.14 5.54 -1.65
N PRO A 52 -4.36 6.09 -0.43
CA PRO A 52 -5.54 6.88 -0.14
C PRO A 52 -5.50 8.24 -0.84
N ALA A 53 -6.68 8.82 -1.06
CA ALA A 53 -6.87 10.16 -1.59
C ALA A 53 -7.27 11.15 -0.49
N VAL A 54 -6.93 12.41 -0.65
CA VAL A 54 -7.32 13.49 0.29
C VAL A 54 -8.83 13.70 0.29
N LYS A 55 -9.46 13.79 -0.88
CA LYS A 55 -10.92 14.00 -1.06
C LYS A 55 -11.46 15.14 -0.19
N GLY A 56 -10.75 16.27 -0.15
CA GLY A 56 -11.15 17.44 0.62
C GLY A 56 -11.12 17.29 2.14
N ARG A 57 -10.59 16.17 2.68
CA ARG A 57 -10.54 15.94 4.12
C ARG A 57 -9.32 16.61 4.74
N LYS A 58 -9.44 16.99 6.01
CA LYS A 58 -8.27 17.33 6.84
C LYS A 58 -7.52 16.02 7.13
N ILE A 59 -6.31 15.89 6.62
CA ILE A 59 -5.50 14.69 6.81
C ILE A 59 -4.80 14.74 8.18
N TRP A 60 -3.86 15.65 8.35
CA TRP A 60 -2.99 15.69 9.53
C TRP A 60 -3.69 16.31 10.72
N GLY A 61 -3.71 15.59 11.85
CA GLY A 61 -4.50 15.97 13.03
C GLY A 61 -6.02 15.86 12.83
N GLY A 62 -6.45 15.22 11.71
CA GLY A 62 -7.83 14.89 11.40
C GLY A 62 -7.97 13.39 11.13
N LEU A 63 -7.87 12.97 9.86
CA LEU A 63 -7.95 11.55 9.49
C LEU A 63 -6.81 10.74 10.12
N GLU A 64 -5.59 11.28 10.07
CA GLU A 64 -4.41 10.70 10.69
C GLU A 64 -4.03 11.56 11.91
N ALA A 65 -4.25 10.98 13.10
CA ALA A 65 -4.03 11.68 14.35
C ALA A 65 -2.53 11.87 14.62
N TYR A 66 -2.17 13.02 15.19
CA TYR A 66 -0.82 13.22 15.69
C TYR A 66 -0.52 12.31 16.88
N ASP A 67 0.76 11.98 17.07
CA ASP A 67 1.31 11.14 18.15
C ASP A 67 0.73 9.71 18.20
N LYS A 68 0.17 9.24 17.09
CA LYS A 68 -0.32 7.87 16.92
C LYS A 68 0.44 7.15 15.82
N VAL A 69 0.67 5.85 16.02
CA VAL A 69 1.27 5.00 14.99
C VAL A 69 0.29 4.86 13.83
N TRP A 70 0.76 5.26 12.65
CA TRP A 70 0.02 5.19 11.41
C TRP A 70 0.72 4.24 10.42
N ARG A 71 -0.07 3.37 9.76
CA ARG A 71 0.40 2.38 8.77
C ARG A 71 1.02 2.98 7.50
N ALA A 72 1.22 4.28 7.45
CA ALA A 72 1.83 5.02 6.34
C ALA A 72 1.19 4.73 4.96
N GLY A 73 -0.14 4.56 4.96
CA GLY A 73 -0.98 4.20 3.82
C GLY A 73 -2.40 3.90 4.25
N ALA A 74 -3.08 2.99 3.55
CA ALA A 74 -4.43 2.52 3.87
C ALA A 74 -4.48 0.98 3.82
N ASN A 75 -5.56 0.38 4.33
CA ASN A 75 -5.80 -1.07 4.38
C ASN A 75 -4.71 -1.79 5.17
N GLU A 76 -3.96 -2.71 4.55
CA GLU A 76 -2.79 -3.37 5.14
C GLU A 76 -1.70 -2.35 5.47
N ALA A 77 -0.83 -2.68 6.42
CA ALA A 77 0.35 -1.88 6.70
C ALA A 77 1.25 -1.81 5.46
N THR A 78 1.79 -0.63 5.17
CA THR A 78 2.80 -0.47 4.13
C THR A 78 3.99 -1.36 4.44
N THR A 79 4.53 -2.07 3.45
CA THR A 79 5.75 -2.86 3.60
C THR A 79 6.91 -2.20 2.91
N PHE A 80 8.06 -2.26 3.56
CA PHE A 80 9.36 -1.86 3.05
C PHE A 80 10.28 -3.07 3.01
N GLU A 81 10.88 -3.35 1.87
CA GLU A 81 11.78 -4.49 1.67
C GLU A 81 13.10 -4.00 1.09
N THR A 82 14.19 -4.52 1.61
CA THR A 82 15.56 -4.28 1.10
C THR A 82 16.30 -5.61 0.97
N ASP A 83 16.97 -5.81 -0.18
CA ASP A 83 17.76 -7.01 -0.46
C ASP A 83 19.17 -6.98 0.16
N LYS A 84 19.55 -5.86 0.78
CA LYS A 84 20.86 -5.65 1.43
C LYS A 84 20.71 -4.84 2.69
N ASP A 85 21.70 -4.97 3.58
CA ASP A 85 21.84 -4.09 4.74
C ASP A 85 22.02 -2.65 4.26
N ILE A 86 21.33 -1.72 4.89
CA ILE A 86 21.32 -0.30 4.55
C ILE A 86 21.46 0.57 5.81
N MET A 87 21.84 1.81 5.61
CA MET A 87 21.82 2.83 6.67
C MET A 87 20.63 3.76 6.45
N VAL A 88 19.65 3.76 7.34
CA VAL A 88 18.49 4.65 7.31
C VAL A 88 18.69 5.77 8.32
N GLN A 89 18.68 7.03 7.88
CA GLN A 89 18.98 8.19 8.74
C GLN A 89 20.26 8.00 9.58
N GLY A 90 21.26 7.31 9.03
CA GLY A 90 22.52 7.05 9.70
C GLY A 90 22.52 5.88 10.69
N LYS A 91 21.44 5.11 10.81
CA LYS A 91 21.34 3.90 11.64
C LYS A 91 21.17 2.66 10.78
N ALA A 92 21.77 1.54 11.18
CA ALA A 92 21.74 0.30 10.44
C ALA A 92 20.33 -0.32 10.41
N LEU A 93 19.92 -0.82 9.25
CA LEU A 93 18.75 -1.65 9.04
C LEU A 93 19.20 -2.87 8.21
N PRO A 94 19.11 -4.09 8.76
CA PRO A 94 19.46 -5.31 8.04
C PRO A 94 18.59 -5.54 6.80
N ALA A 95 19.09 -6.34 5.85
CA ALA A 95 18.28 -6.85 4.76
C ALA A 95 17.05 -7.58 5.29
N GLY A 96 15.89 -7.37 4.64
CA GLY A 96 14.64 -7.99 5.07
C GLY A 96 13.41 -7.23 4.62
N LYS A 97 12.26 -7.73 5.08
CA LYS A 97 10.95 -7.15 4.84
C LYS A 97 10.33 -6.71 6.17
N TYR A 98 9.85 -5.48 6.19
CA TYR A 98 9.35 -4.80 7.37
C TYR A 98 7.96 -4.22 7.08
N SER A 99 7.11 -4.10 8.10
CA SER A 99 6.05 -3.10 8.06
C SER A 99 6.66 -1.72 8.30
N PHE A 100 6.22 -0.75 7.51
CA PHE A 100 6.64 0.65 7.64
C PHE A 100 5.52 1.47 8.26
N PHE A 101 5.83 2.09 9.39
CA PHE A 101 4.90 2.99 10.09
C PHE A 101 5.50 4.37 10.25
N LEU A 102 4.63 5.33 10.43
CA LEU A 102 4.98 6.70 10.81
C LEU A 102 4.22 7.10 12.07
N ILE A 103 4.81 7.95 12.88
CA ILE A 103 4.11 8.71 13.92
C ILE A 103 4.13 10.17 13.49
N PRO A 104 3.02 10.67 12.92
CA PRO A 104 2.90 12.09 12.57
C PRO A 104 2.99 12.95 13.82
N LYS A 105 3.68 14.11 13.71
CA LYS A 105 3.76 15.10 14.79
C LYS A 105 3.53 16.50 14.23
N GLU A 106 2.87 17.32 14.99
CA GLU A 106 2.59 18.72 14.62
C GLU A 106 3.88 19.53 14.43
N SER A 107 4.94 19.19 15.19
CA SER A 107 6.26 19.82 15.10
C SER A 107 6.99 19.66 13.76
N GLY A 108 6.48 18.78 12.87
CA GLY A 108 7.12 18.49 11.58
C GLY A 108 8.33 17.55 11.65
N THR A 109 8.70 17.05 12.83
CA THR A 109 9.66 15.97 12.99
C THR A 109 8.91 14.70 13.38
N TRP A 110 8.76 13.78 12.42
CA TRP A 110 8.00 12.55 12.59
C TRP A 110 8.93 11.38 12.92
N THR A 111 8.40 10.32 13.52
CA THR A 111 9.15 9.08 13.74
C THR A 111 8.81 8.08 12.64
N ALA A 112 9.81 7.60 11.91
CA ALA A 112 9.69 6.49 10.97
C ALA A 112 10.11 5.19 11.66
N ILE A 113 9.30 4.14 11.45
CA ILE A 113 9.42 2.84 12.13
C ILE A 113 9.49 1.73 11.09
N PHE A 114 10.47 0.84 11.26
CA PHE A 114 10.60 -0.42 10.51
C PHE A 114 10.37 -1.57 11.49
N ASN A 115 9.22 -2.24 11.37
CA ASN A 115 8.78 -3.29 12.30
C ASN A 115 8.94 -4.67 11.66
N LYS A 116 9.46 -5.63 12.42
CA LYS A 116 9.78 -6.99 11.96
C LYS A 116 8.57 -7.85 11.60
N GLU A 117 7.34 -7.39 11.90
CA GLU A 117 6.11 -8.10 11.52
C GLU A 117 5.55 -7.50 10.20
N PRO A 118 5.84 -8.11 9.03
CA PRO A 118 5.49 -7.51 7.74
C PRO A 118 4.03 -7.79 7.32
N LYS A 119 3.30 -8.64 8.04
CA LYS A 119 1.93 -9.03 7.70
C LYS A 119 0.96 -8.51 8.75
N GLN A 120 0.56 -7.24 8.62
CA GLN A 120 -0.36 -6.58 9.55
C GLN A 120 -1.47 -5.85 8.81
N TRP A 121 -2.69 -5.91 9.35
CA TRP A 121 -3.77 -5.05 8.92
C TRP A 121 -3.76 -3.75 9.73
N GLY A 122 -3.51 -2.62 9.06
CA GLY A 122 -3.44 -1.33 9.74
C GLY A 122 -2.28 -1.25 10.73
N ALA A 123 -2.52 -0.58 11.85
CA ALA A 123 -1.61 -0.51 12.99
C ALA A 123 -2.22 -1.13 14.27
N TYR A 124 -3.33 -1.88 14.13
CA TYR A 124 -4.09 -2.39 15.28
C TYR A 124 -3.32 -3.41 16.13
N LYS A 125 -2.41 -4.15 15.52
CA LYS A 125 -1.56 -5.15 16.17
C LYS A 125 -0.10 -4.73 16.21
N TYR A 126 0.16 -3.42 16.11
CA TYR A 126 1.51 -2.90 16.22
C TYR A 126 2.08 -3.17 17.62
N GLU A 127 3.28 -3.72 17.65
CA GLU A 127 4.04 -3.99 18.88
C GLU A 127 5.42 -3.32 18.77
N GLU A 128 5.71 -2.35 19.63
CA GLU A 128 6.98 -1.63 19.64
C GLU A 128 8.18 -2.55 19.88
N ALA A 129 8.00 -3.63 20.65
CA ALA A 129 9.04 -4.63 20.90
C ALA A 129 9.53 -5.34 19.61
N LYS A 130 8.76 -5.29 18.53
CA LYS A 130 9.11 -5.85 17.22
C LYS A 130 9.77 -4.81 16.29
N ASP A 131 10.04 -3.60 16.75
CA ASP A 131 10.72 -2.61 15.93
C ASP A 131 12.18 -3.01 15.68
N ALA A 132 12.54 -3.08 14.41
CA ALA A 132 13.94 -3.22 14.00
C ALA A 132 14.67 -1.88 14.09
N LEU A 133 13.94 -0.80 13.77
CA LEU A 133 14.51 0.54 13.73
C LEU A 133 13.43 1.61 13.93
N ARG A 134 13.77 2.63 14.71
CA ARG A 134 13.02 3.89 14.84
C ARG A 134 13.96 5.06 14.60
N VAL A 135 13.59 5.96 13.72
CA VAL A 135 14.38 7.15 13.36
C VAL A 135 13.50 8.37 13.19
N ASP A 136 14.02 9.53 13.55
CA ASP A 136 13.35 10.78 13.30
C ASP A 136 13.58 11.26 11.87
N VAL A 137 12.53 11.79 11.25
CA VAL A 137 12.52 12.31 9.89
C VAL A 137 11.88 13.70 9.89
N LYS A 138 12.53 14.67 9.26
CA LYS A 138 11.96 16.02 9.09
C LYS A 138 11.08 16.03 7.86
N THR A 139 9.83 16.44 8.04
CA THR A 139 8.90 16.65 6.94
C THR A 139 9.24 17.90 6.14
N LYS A 140 8.72 17.95 4.92
CA LYS A 140 8.83 19.12 4.03
C LYS A 140 7.45 19.48 3.52
N ALA A 141 7.18 20.78 3.40
CA ALA A 141 5.97 21.25 2.74
C ALA A 141 6.05 21.00 1.24
N LEU A 142 4.98 20.49 0.65
CA LEU A 142 4.82 20.41 -0.79
C LEU A 142 4.27 21.75 -1.32
N LYS A 143 4.70 22.14 -2.52
CA LYS A 143 4.21 23.37 -3.18
C LYS A 143 2.75 23.27 -3.64
N ALA A 144 2.30 22.06 -3.93
CA ALA A 144 0.92 21.75 -4.30
C ALA A 144 0.42 20.53 -3.54
N THR A 145 -0.90 20.41 -3.38
CA THR A 145 -1.51 19.26 -2.73
C THR A 145 -1.27 18.00 -3.56
N GLN A 146 -0.68 16.99 -2.95
CA GLN A 146 -0.59 15.63 -3.48
C GLN A 146 -1.87 14.89 -3.13
N GLU A 147 -2.82 14.82 -4.06
CA GLU A 147 -4.16 14.28 -3.84
C GLU A 147 -4.13 12.80 -3.41
N ARG A 148 -3.33 11.96 -4.07
CA ARG A 148 -3.13 10.57 -3.68
C ARG A 148 -1.78 10.37 -3.04
N LEU A 149 -1.76 9.61 -1.93
CA LEU A 149 -0.52 9.18 -1.29
C LEU A 149 0.35 8.43 -2.30
N VAL A 150 1.60 8.85 -2.44
CA VAL A 150 2.59 8.19 -3.30
C VAL A 150 3.91 8.02 -2.58
N TYR A 151 4.58 6.92 -2.86
CA TYR A 151 5.99 6.73 -2.53
C TYR A 151 6.86 6.99 -3.74
N LYS A 152 8.01 7.60 -3.52
CA LYS A 152 9.03 7.87 -4.55
C LYS A 152 10.38 7.39 -4.05
N ILE A 153 11.10 6.62 -4.88
CA ILE A 153 12.47 6.20 -4.59
C ILE A 153 13.43 7.10 -5.37
N THR A 154 14.44 7.59 -4.69
CA THR A 154 15.50 8.44 -5.26
C THR A 154 16.86 7.78 -5.07
N LYS A 155 17.94 8.40 -5.59
CA LYS A 155 19.31 7.89 -5.40
C LYS A 155 19.79 7.92 -3.94
N THR A 156 19.14 8.69 -3.07
CA THR A 156 19.57 8.95 -1.68
C THR A 156 18.55 8.56 -0.62
N GLY A 157 17.45 7.90 -1.03
CA GLY A 157 16.41 7.49 -0.11
C GLY A 157 15.06 7.36 -0.78
N PHE A 158 14.00 7.45 0.01
CA PHE A 158 12.64 7.48 -0.49
C PHE A 158 11.84 8.61 0.19
N SER A 159 10.70 8.97 -0.38
CA SER A 159 9.72 9.84 0.27
C SER A 159 8.33 9.26 0.21
N LEU A 160 7.51 9.59 1.20
CA LEU A 160 6.06 9.51 1.17
C LEU A 160 5.54 10.93 0.97
N ASP A 161 4.76 11.16 -0.08
CA ASP A 161 4.13 12.44 -0.36
C ASP A 161 2.61 12.29 -0.31
N TRP A 162 1.95 13.08 0.52
CA TRP A 162 0.49 13.12 0.63
C TRP A 162 -0.01 14.45 1.18
N ASP A 163 -1.15 14.93 0.68
CA ASP A 163 -1.69 16.24 1.00
C ASP A 163 -0.63 17.34 0.73
N LYS A 164 -0.24 18.08 1.73
CA LYS A 164 0.76 19.15 1.65
C LYS A 164 2.10 18.79 2.30
N ILE A 165 2.30 17.50 2.61
CA ILE A 165 3.49 17.03 3.33
C ILE A 165 4.24 15.97 2.51
N SER A 166 5.55 16.13 2.46
CA SER A 166 6.52 15.12 2.05
C SER A 166 7.31 14.65 3.27
N VAL A 167 7.48 13.33 3.39
CA VAL A 167 8.27 12.68 4.44
C VAL A 167 9.48 12.01 3.81
N PRO A 168 10.61 12.72 3.65
CA PRO A 168 11.81 12.14 3.08
C PRO A 168 12.55 11.28 4.12
N VAL A 169 12.94 10.07 3.72
CA VAL A 169 13.74 9.12 4.50
C VAL A 169 15.05 8.88 3.78
N ALA A 170 16.16 9.32 4.36
CA ALA A 170 17.47 9.17 3.74
C ALA A 170 18.02 7.75 3.93
N ILE A 171 18.61 7.19 2.88
CA ILE A 171 19.29 5.90 2.86
C ILE A 171 20.71 6.07 2.31
N LYS A 172 21.67 5.48 3.01
CA LYS A 172 23.08 5.49 2.63
C LYS A 172 23.64 4.08 2.51
#